data_05d2246c1636b7bdf7dc830de3a95477
#
_entry.id   05d2246c1636b7bdf7dc830de3a95477
#
_cell.length_a   1.000
_cell.length_b   1.000
_cell.length_c   1.000
_cell.angle_alpha   90.00
_cell.angle_beta   90.00
_cell.angle_gamma   90.00
#
_symmetry.space_group_name_H-M   'P 1'
#
loop_
_entity.id
_entity.type
_entity.pdbx_description
1 polymer ?
#
loop_
_entity_poly.entity_id
_entity_poly.type
_entity_poly.pdbx_seq_one_letter_code
_entity_poly.pdbx_strand_id
1 'polypeptide(L)'
;MARRVAVVPHTHWDREWYLPFQAFRMGLVEVLDRFLPLLESDAAFDRFLLDGQMAVVDDYLALRPHAEEQLRRLAATGRLAMGPWYVLMDEFCVSGETIVRDLQLGLEKAAAYGGAMAVGYLPDMFGHVAQMPQILRLAGFEHAVVWRGVPAAVDRTAFWWTAPDGSTVRAEYLPVGYGNGAAVPDDAKALLRRIQAHERELGELLLDGLLWMN
;
A
#
# COMPACT_ATOMS: atom_id res chain seq x y z
N MET A 1 -1.92 19.61 20.75
CA MET A 1 -1.92 19.97 19.31
C MET A 1 -2.87 19.02 18.61
N ALA A 2 -3.63 19.48 17.63
CA ALA A 2 -4.46 18.57 16.84
C ALA A 2 -3.55 17.64 16.04
N ARG A 3 -3.63 16.33 16.30
CA ARG A 3 -2.88 15.33 15.53
C ARG A 3 -3.45 15.23 14.12
N ARG A 4 -2.60 14.94 13.15
CA ARG A 4 -3.04 14.69 11.78
C ARG A 4 -3.57 13.26 11.66
N VAL A 5 -4.63 13.09 10.89
CA VAL A 5 -5.10 11.77 10.43
C VAL A 5 -5.02 11.79 8.92
N ALA A 6 -4.14 10.98 8.36
CA ALA A 6 -4.08 10.75 6.93
C ALA A 6 -4.94 9.52 6.60
N VAL A 7 -5.97 9.70 5.80
CA VAL A 7 -6.82 8.61 5.33
C VAL A 7 -6.43 8.30 3.90
N VAL A 8 -6.02 7.06 3.65
CA VAL A 8 -5.64 6.55 2.33
C VAL A 8 -6.66 5.51 1.89
N PRO A 9 -7.59 5.88 1.00
CA PRO A 9 -8.45 4.89 0.35
C PRO A 9 -7.59 3.94 -0.48
N HIS A 10 -7.76 2.64 -0.28
CA HIS A 10 -6.92 1.65 -0.96
C HIS A 10 -7.61 0.30 -1.13
N THR A 11 -6.95 -0.58 -1.89
CA THR A 11 -7.17 -2.02 -1.81
C THR A 11 -5.90 -2.71 -1.31
N HIS A 12 -6.08 -3.86 -0.67
CA HIS A 12 -5.09 -4.93 -0.62
C HIS A 12 -5.72 -6.12 -1.33
N TRP A 13 -5.10 -6.59 -2.42
CA TRP A 13 -5.73 -7.54 -3.31
C TRP A 13 -4.97 -8.86 -3.37
N ASP A 14 -5.47 -9.86 -2.63
CA ASP A 14 -5.02 -11.24 -2.82
C ASP A 14 -5.52 -11.74 -4.17
N ARG A 15 -4.59 -12.19 -5.03
CA ARG A 15 -4.93 -12.70 -6.35
C ARG A 15 -5.57 -14.10 -6.29
N GLU A 16 -5.30 -14.82 -5.21
CA GLU A 16 -5.88 -16.11 -4.86
C GLU A 16 -5.74 -16.31 -3.35
N TRP A 17 -6.81 -16.72 -2.65
CA TRP A 17 -6.80 -17.04 -1.23
C TRP A 17 -7.90 -18.05 -0.89
N TYR A 18 -9.06 -17.62 -0.34
CA TYR A 18 -10.20 -18.50 0.00
C TYR A 18 -11.08 -18.84 -1.22
N LEU A 19 -10.86 -18.22 -2.35
CA LEU A 19 -11.44 -18.53 -3.65
C LEU A 19 -10.32 -18.64 -4.68
N PRO A 20 -10.50 -19.40 -5.77
CA PRO A 20 -9.49 -19.53 -6.82
C PRO A 20 -9.30 -18.21 -7.57
N PHE A 21 -8.12 -18.06 -8.18
CA PHE A 21 -7.68 -16.87 -8.90
C PHE A 21 -8.75 -16.22 -9.80
N GLN A 22 -9.45 -17.02 -10.60
CA GLN A 22 -10.46 -16.46 -11.52
C GLN A 22 -11.65 -15.83 -10.80
N ALA A 23 -12.04 -16.34 -9.63
CA ALA A 23 -13.09 -15.74 -8.83
C ALA A 23 -12.63 -14.40 -8.21
N PHE A 24 -11.42 -14.35 -7.66
CA PHE A 24 -10.81 -13.10 -7.18
C PHE A 24 -10.66 -12.08 -8.31
N ARG A 25 -10.21 -12.51 -9.49
CA ARG A 25 -10.07 -11.63 -10.65
C ARG A 25 -11.39 -11.03 -11.09
N MET A 26 -12.49 -11.79 -11.05
CA MET A 26 -13.84 -11.25 -11.33
C MET A 26 -14.24 -10.20 -10.29
N GLY A 27 -13.98 -10.45 -9.01
CA GLY A 27 -14.18 -9.45 -7.95
C GLY A 27 -13.36 -8.17 -8.18
N LEU A 28 -12.10 -8.30 -8.59
CA LEU A 28 -11.25 -7.15 -8.95
C LEU A 28 -11.88 -6.32 -10.07
N VAL A 29 -12.40 -6.99 -11.12
CA VAL A 29 -13.08 -6.31 -12.21
C VAL A 29 -14.31 -5.55 -11.72
N GLU A 30 -15.14 -6.16 -10.88
CA GLU A 30 -16.34 -5.50 -10.33
C GLU A 30 -15.97 -4.27 -9.49
N VAL A 31 -14.93 -4.36 -8.69
CA VAL A 31 -14.45 -3.24 -7.87
C VAL A 31 -13.95 -2.11 -8.78
N LEU A 32 -13.07 -2.39 -9.72
CA LEU A 32 -12.48 -1.37 -10.58
C LEU A 32 -13.48 -0.76 -11.58
N ASP A 33 -14.41 -1.53 -12.12
CA ASP A 33 -15.47 -1.03 -13.00
C ASP A 33 -16.38 -0.01 -12.30
N ARG A 34 -16.56 -0.13 -10.97
CA ARG A 34 -17.32 0.85 -10.15
C ARG A 34 -16.46 2.04 -9.73
N PHE A 35 -15.24 1.78 -9.41
CA PHE A 35 -14.37 2.70 -8.72
C PHE A 35 -13.66 3.69 -9.66
N LEU A 36 -13.13 3.23 -10.81
CA LEU A 36 -12.42 4.11 -11.75
C LEU A 36 -13.28 5.27 -12.29
N PRO A 37 -14.55 5.06 -12.68
CA PRO A 37 -15.41 6.17 -13.06
C PRO A 37 -15.68 7.17 -11.91
N LEU A 38 -15.81 6.69 -10.67
CA LEU A 38 -15.99 7.55 -9.50
C LEU A 38 -14.74 8.39 -9.26
N LEU A 39 -13.57 7.77 -9.28
CA LEU A 39 -12.30 8.47 -9.14
C LEU A 39 -12.08 9.52 -10.24
N GLU A 40 -12.60 9.31 -11.44
CA GLU A 40 -12.49 10.26 -12.55
C GLU A 40 -13.48 11.44 -12.44
N SER A 41 -14.69 11.20 -11.96
CA SER A 41 -15.81 12.17 -11.99
C SER A 41 -16.00 12.95 -10.69
N ASP A 42 -15.67 12.38 -9.53
CA ASP A 42 -15.87 13.01 -8.22
C ASP A 42 -14.59 13.69 -7.74
N ALA A 43 -14.60 15.03 -7.72
CA ALA A 43 -13.47 15.82 -7.23
C ALA A 43 -13.22 15.67 -5.72
N ALA A 44 -14.22 15.26 -4.94
CA ALA A 44 -14.06 15.01 -3.51
C ALA A 44 -13.36 13.68 -3.24
N PHE A 45 -13.44 12.73 -4.17
CA PHE A 45 -12.71 11.47 -4.13
C PHE A 45 -11.39 11.63 -4.92
N ASP A 46 -10.42 12.30 -4.29
CA ASP A 46 -9.25 12.84 -4.98
C ASP A 46 -8.19 11.78 -5.32
N ARG A 47 -7.93 10.84 -4.41
CA ARG A 47 -6.80 9.89 -4.52
C ARG A 47 -7.17 8.49 -4.08
N PHE A 48 -6.49 7.52 -4.68
CA PHE A 48 -6.63 6.13 -4.34
C PHE A 48 -5.32 5.36 -4.56
N LEU A 49 -5.01 4.46 -3.65
CA LEU A 49 -3.95 3.49 -3.79
C LEU A 49 -4.54 2.15 -4.26
N LEU A 50 -4.26 1.78 -5.51
CA LEU A 50 -4.79 0.53 -6.07
C LEU A 50 -4.27 -0.68 -5.29
N ASP A 51 -2.98 -0.80 -5.14
CA ASP A 51 -2.26 -1.73 -4.27
C ASP A 51 -0.75 -1.48 -4.41
N GLY A 52 0.05 -2.16 -3.58
CA GLY A 52 1.50 -2.24 -3.71
C GLY A 52 2.00 -3.06 -4.90
N GLN A 53 1.12 -3.63 -5.74
CA GLN A 53 1.48 -4.56 -6.80
C GLN A 53 0.89 -4.20 -8.16
N MET A 54 1.70 -4.39 -9.22
CA MET A 54 1.31 -4.11 -10.60
C MET A 54 0.53 -5.26 -11.26
N ALA A 55 0.64 -6.48 -10.74
CA ALA A 55 -0.05 -7.66 -11.29
C ALA A 55 -1.58 -7.48 -11.33
N VAL A 56 -2.15 -6.72 -10.40
CA VAL A 56 -3.60 -6.41 -10.41
C VAL A 56 -4.01 -5.56 -11.62
N VAL A 57 -3.09 -4.73 -12.14
CA VAL A 57 -3.32 -3.98 -13.38
C VAL A 57 -3.35 -4.90 -14.57
N ASP A 58 -2.38 -5.83 -14.69
CA ASP A 58 -2.35 -6.84 -15.76
C ASP A 58 -3.61 -7.74 -15.69
N ASP A 59 -4.02 -8.16 -14.49
CA ASP A 59 -5.22 -8.99 -14.27
C ASP A 59 -6.50 -8.28 -14.71
N TYR A 60 -6.63 -7.00 -14.41
CA TYR A 60 -7.78 -6.19 -14.82
C TYR A 60 -7.79 -5.95 -16.33
N LEU A 61 -6.68 -5.49 -16.89
CA LEU A 61 -6.58 -5.14 -18.31
C LEU A 61 -6.72 -6.34 -19.25
N ALA A 62 -6.39 -7.54 -18.79
CA ALA A 62 -6.66 -8.76 -19.59
C ALA A 62 -8.15 -8.98 -19.84
N LEU A 63 -9.06 -8.42 -19.02
CA LEU A 63 -10.52 -8.49 -19.18
C LEU A 63 -11.13 -7.14 -19.58
N ARG A 64 -10.41 -6.03 -19.37
CA ARG A 64 -10.84 -4.65 -19.66
C ARG A 64 -9.76 -3.87 -20.40
N PRO A 65 -9.29 -4.32 -21.58
CA PRO A 65 -8.18 -3.67 -22.28
C PRO A 65 -8.46 -2.21 -22.63
N HIS A 66 -9.73 -1.84 -22.81
CA HIS A 66 -10.15 -0.47 -23.08
C HIS A 66 -9.94 0.51 -21.90
N ALA A 67 -9.75 0.00 -20.68
CA ALA A 67 -9.52 0.84 -19.49
C ALA A 67 -8.06 1.32 -19.35
N GLU A 68 -7.13 0.84 -20.19
CA GLU A 68 -5.71 1.17 -20.06
C GLU A 68 -5.45 2.68 -20.10
N GLU A 69 -6.09 3.38 -21.02
CA GLU A 69 -5.91 4.83 -21.15
C GLU A 69 -6.49 5.59 -19.94
N GLN A 70 -7.59 5.12 -19.37
CA GLN A 70 -8.15 5.68 -18.15
C GLN A 70 -7.19 5.51 -16.96
N LEU A 71 -6.61 4.33 -16.80
CA LEU A 71 -5.59 4.09 -15.77
C LEU A 71 -4.38 4.99 -15.94
N ARG A 72 -3.89 5.17 -17.18
CA ARG A 72 -2.77 6.06 -17.47
C ARG A 72 -3.08 7.52 -17.07
N ARG A 73 -4.25 8.03 -17.44
CA ARG A 73 -4.66 9.41 -17.09
C ARG A 73 -4.75 9.60 -15.58
N LEU A 74 -5.38 8.67 -14.87
CA LEU A 74 -5.55 8.75 -13.43
C LEU A 74 -4.20 8.66 -12.70
N ALA A 75 -3.31 7.79 -13.14
CA ALA A 75 -1.97 7.68 -12.58
C ALA A 75 -1.11 8.91 -12.88
N ALA A 76 -1.10 9.41 -14.13
CA ALA A 76 -0.33 10.59 -14.53
C ALA A 76 -0.77 11.86 -13.79
N THR A 77 -2.05 11.96 -13.39
CA THR A 77 -2.55 13.07 -12.57
C THR A 77 -2.34 12.88 -11.07
N GLY A 78 -1.74 11.76 -10.64
CA GLY A 78 -1.53 11.42 -9.23
C GLY A 78 -2.80 11.05 -8.47
N ARG A 79 -3.92 10.82 -9.18
CA ARG A 79 -5.19 10.38 -8.57
C ARG A 79 -5.20 8.89 -8.26
N LEU A 80 -4.46 8.09 -9.02
CA LEU A 80 -4.27 6.66 -8.81
C LEU A 80 -2.80 6.37 -8.53
N ALA A 81 -2.50 5.84 -7.36
CA ALA A 81 -1.18 5.31 -7.01
C ALA A 81 -1.16 3.78 -7.14
N MET A 82 -0.01 3.20 -7.51
CA MET A 82 0.16 1.76 -7.68
C MET A 82 1.63 1.35 -7.53
N GLY A 83 1.87 0.05 -7.34
CA GLY A 83 3.21 -0.50 -7.18
C GLY A 83 3.86 -0.16 -5.83
N PRO A 84 5.15 -0.44 -5.63
CA PRO A 84 6.19 -0.62 -6.66
C PRO A 84 6.46 -2.07 -7.09
N TRP A 85 5.93 -3.06 -6.38
CA TRP A 85 6.17 -4.47 -6.65
C TRP A 85 5.41 -4.95 -7.89
N TYR A 86 5.87 -6.04 -8.51
CA TYR A 86 5.04 -6.72 -9.48
C TYR A 86 3.96 -7.54 -8.78
N VAL A 87 4.35 -8.36 -7.81
CA VAL A 87 3.45 -9.02 -6.85
C VAL A 87 3.92 -8.72 -5.42
N LEU A 88 3.00 -8.66 -4.47
CA LEU A 88 3.35 -8.64 -3.06
C LEU A 88 3.74 -10.06 -2.64
N MET A 89 5.04 -10.27 -2.41
CA MET A 89 5.61 -11.57 -2.06
C MET A 89 5.69 -11.74 -0.54
N ASP A 90 5.63 -12.96 -0.04
CA ASP A 90 6.10 -13.27 1.31
C ASP A 90 7.63 -13.45 1.26
N GLU A 91 8.35 -12.50 1.88
CA GLU A 91 9.80 -12.35 1.75
C GLU A 91 10.60 -13.60 2.15
N PHE A 92 10.10 -14.37 3.14
CA PHE A 92 10.77 -15.59 3.57
C PHE A 92 10.47 -16.82 2.71
N CYS A 93 9.50 -16.71 1.80
CA CYS A 93 9.12 -17.80 0.89
C CYS A 93 9.81 -17.72 -0.47
N VAL A 94 10.58 -16.65 -0.72
CA VAL A 94 11.24 -16.39 -2.01
C VAL A 94 12.74 -16.13 -1.83
N SER A 95 13.52 -16.22 -2.91
CA SER A 95 14.94 -15.88 -2.88
C SER A 95 15.14 -14.35 -2.90
N GLY A 96 16.30 -13.88 -2.43
CA GLY A 96 16.69 -12.47 -2.54
C GLY A 96 16.71 -11.97 -3.99
N GLU A 97 17.15 -12.82 -4.95
CA GLU A 97 17.09 -12.50 -6.37
C GLU A 97 15.64 -12.31 -6.84
N THR A 98 14.71 -13.14 -6.38
CA THR A 98 13.28 -13.00 -6.69
C THR A 98 12.74 -11.66 -6.20
N ILE A 99 13.07 -11.23 -4.97
CA ILE A 99 12.66 -9.93 -4.43
C ILE A 99 13.15 -8.79 -5.33
N VAL A 100 14.42 -8.82 -5.72
CA VAL A 100 15.01 -7.78 -6.59
C VAL A 100 14.34 -7.77 -7.97
N ARG A 101 14.13 -8.95 -8.59
CA ARG A 101 13.49 -9.04 -9.91
C ARG A 101 12.02 -8.63 -9.88
N ASP A 102 11.31 -9.00 -8.83
CA ASP A 102 9.92 -8.60 -8.62
C ASP A 102 9.79 -7.07 -8.55
N LEU A 103 10.67 -6.42 -7.77
CA LEU A 103 10.72 -4.97 -7.68
C LEU A 103 11.07 -4.33 -9.03
N GLN A 104 12.07 -4.85 -9.75
CA GLN A 104 12.46 -4.34 -11.07
C GLN A 104 11.29 -4.43 -12.06
N LEU A 105 10.61 -5.58 -12.11
CA LEU A 105 9.47 -5.78 -13.00
C LEU A 105 8.30 -4.86 -12.65
N GLY A 106 8.01 -4.70 -11.35
CA GLY A 106 6.97 -3.78 -10.88
C GLY A 106 7.26 -2.33 -11.28
N LEU A 107 8.49 -1.86 -11.09
CA LEU A 107 8.93 -0.53 -11.51
C LEU A 107 8.86 -0.33 -13.04
N GLU A 108 9.29 -1.34 -13.81
CA GLU A 108 9.20 -1.32 -15.28
C GLU A 108 7.75 -1.21 -15.74
N LYS A 109 6.86 -2.02 -15.17
CA LYS A 109 5.42 -1.99 -15.47
C LYS A 109 4.80 -0.64 -15.09
N ALA A 110 5.09 -0.12 -13.90
CA ALA A 110 4.57 1.16 -13.44
C ALA A 110 5.05 2.35 -14.28
N ALA A 111 6.23 2.27 -14.89
CA ALA A 111 6.77 3.33 -15.75
C ALA A 111 5.83 3.65 -16.94
N ALA A 112 5.08 2.66 -17.44
CA ALA A 112 4.07 2.86 -18.48
C ALA A 112 2.90 3.75 -18.03
N TYR A 113 2.73 3.95 -16.73
CA TYR A 113 1.66 4.74 -16.10
C TYR A 113 2.18 6.02 -15.41
N GLY A 114 3.44 6.39 -15.65
CA GLY A 114 4.05 7.59 -15.04
C GLY A 114 4.88 7.30 -13.79
N GLY A 115 5.04 6.04 -13.41
CA GLY A 115 5.88 5.58 -12.31
C GLY A 115 5.09 4.92 -11.18
N ALA A 116 5.81 4.22 -10.33
CA ALA A 116 5.26 3.64 -9.10
C ALA A 116 5.17 4.70 -7.98
N MET A 117 4.36 4.45 -6.96
CA MET A 117 4.44 5.26 -5.75
C MET A 117 5.84 5.09 -5.11
N ALA A 118 6.38 6.19 -4.57
CA ALA A 118 7.74 6.23 -4.03
C ALA A 118 7.81 5.70 -2.57
N VAL A 119 7.18 4.56 -2.31
CA VAL A 119 7.11 3.93 -0.98
C VAL A 119 7.30 2.42 -1.12
N GLY A 120 8.21 1.84 -0.36
CA GLY A 120 8.31 0.39 -0.16
C GLY A 120 7.10 -0.11 0.63
N TYR A 121 6.00 -0.39 -0.05
CA TYR A 121 4.74 -0.79 0.57
C TYR A 121 4.72 -2.30 0.79
N LEU A 122 4.73 -2.71 2.05
CA LEU A 122 4.87 -4.10 2.51
C LEU A 122 3.78 -4.40 3.55
N PRO A 123 2.49 -4.41 3.14
CA PRO A 123 1.37 -4.37 4.08
C PRO A 123 1.08 -5.70 4.76
N ASP A 124 1.38 -6.85 4.15
CA ASP A 124 0.99 -8.17 4.66
C ASP A 124 2.08 -9.25 4.56
N MET A 125 3.34 -8.87 4.44
CA MET A 125 4.48 -9.79 4.53
C MET A 125 4.57 -10.38 5.94
N PHE A 126 4.79 -11.69 6.04
CA PHE A 126 4.84 -12.39 7.34
C PHE A 126 6.21 -12.29 8.04
N GLY A 127 6.92 -11.25 7.75
CA GLY A 127 8.23 -10.90 8.26
C GLY A 127 9.08 -10.25 7.17
N HIS A 128 10.23 -9.71 7.54
CA HIS A 128 11.07 -8.95 6.63
C HIS A 128 12.51 -9.45 6.65
N VAL A 129 13.11 -9.59 5.46
CA VAL A 129 14.54 -9.88 5.34
C VAL A 129 15.37 -8.69 5.80
N ALA A 130 16.47 -8.94 6.49
CA ALA A 130 17.31 -7.87 7.04
C ALA A 130 17.85 -6.89 5.99
N GLN A 131 17.95 -7.32 4.72
CA GLN A 131 18.42 -6.49 3.61
C GLN A 131 17.32 -5.65 2.94
N MET A 132 16.06 -5.73 3.35
CA MET A 132 14.98 -4.99 2.69
C MET A 132 15.25 -3.47 2.62
N PRO A 133 15.73 -2.77 3.66
CA PRO A 133 16.08 -1.35 3.54
C PRO A 133 17.16 -1.08 2.49
N GLN A 134 18.15 -1.96 2.34
CA GLN A 134 19.18 -1.86 1.29
C GLN A 134 18.55 -2.00 -0.10
N ILE A 135 17.68 -2.98 -0.31
CA ILE A 135 16.99 -3.22 -1.58
C ILE A 135 16.16 -1.97 -1.96
N LEU A 136 15.40 -1.43 -1.01
CA LEU A 136 14.59 -0.23 -1.21
C LEU A 136 15.47 0.99 -1.53
N ARG A 137 16.57 1.20 -0.81
CA ARG A 137 17.50 2.31 -1.07
C ARG A 137 18.15 2.22 -2.45
N LEU A 138 18.57 1.02 -2.87
CA LEU A 138 19.12 0.79 -4.20
C LEU A 138 18.11 1.06 -5.32
N ALA A 139 16.82 0.88 -5.06
CA ALA A 139 15.73 1.23 -5.97
C ALA A 139 15.31 2.72 -5.87
N GLY A 140 15.97 3.52 -5.01
CA GLY A 140 15.70 4.95 -4.86
C GLY A 140 14.61 5.30 -3.86
N PHE A 141 14.11 4.36 -3.07
CA PHE A 141 13.11 4.62 -2.04
C PHE A 141 13.74 5.09 -0.73
N GLU A 142 13.07 6.04 -0.09
CA GLU A 142 13.45 6.58 1.22
C GLU A 142 12.46 6.21 2.32
N HIS A 143 11.29 5.71 1.92
CA HIS A 143 10.17 5.41 2.81
C HIS A 143 9.65 3.99 2.62
N ALA A 144 9.15 3.40 3.71
CA ALA A 144 8.44 2.13 3.70
C ALA A 144 7.18 2.20 4.56
N VAL A 145 6.21 1.34 4.28
CA VAL A 145 5.05 1.07 5.15
C VAL A 145 5.06 -0.42 5.44
N VAL A 146 4.98 -0.78 6.72
CA VAL A 146 5.08 -2.16 7.19
C VAL A 146 4.02 -2.47 8.24
N TRP A 147 3.63 -3.73 8.36
CA TRP A 147 2.74 -4.21 9.41
C TRP A 147 3.37 -5.37 10.21
N ARG A 148 3.32 -6.59 9.66
CA ARG A 148 3.83 -7.78 10.35
C ARG A 148 5.35 -7.77 10.43
N GLY A 149 5.89 -8.56 11.34
CA GLY A 149 7.34 -8.73 11.48
C GLY A 149 8.09 -7.57 12.13
N VAL A 150 7.39 -6.51 12.56
CA VAL A 150 8.00 -5.42 13.33
C VAL A 150 8.27 -5.90 14.76
N PRO A 151 9.53 -5.88 15.25
CA PRO A 151 9.85 -6.40 16.55
C PRO A 151 9.32 -5.52 17.69
N ALA A 152 9.05 -6.13 18.86
CA ALA A 152 8.54 -5.43 20.03
C ALA A 152 9.47 -4.32 20.58
N ALA A 153 10.72 -4.29 20.13
CA ALA A 153 11.66 -3.20 20.47
C ALA A 153 11.34 -1.89 19.73
N VAL A 154 10.53 -1.92 18.69
CA VAL A 154 10.06 -0.71 17.99
C VAL A 154 8.92 -0.13 18.83
N ASP A 155 9.17 1.04 19.39
CA ASP A 155 8.30 1.73 20.34
C ASP A 155 7.58 2.95 19.74
N ARG A 156 7.63 3.13 18.42
CA ARG A 156 6.97 4.22 17.67
C ARG A 156 6.40 3.74 16.35
N THR A 157 5.32 4.35 15.90
CA THR A 157 4.75 4.09 14.57
C THR A 157 5.68 4.51 13.45
N ALA A 158 6.56 5.47 13.67
CA ALA A 158 7.57 5.86 12.70
C ALA A 158 8.97 5.61 13.25
N PHE A 159 9.78 4.84 12.51
CA PHE A 159 11.12 4.46 12.92
C PHE A 159 12.10 4.41 11.74
N TRP A 160 13.39 4.44 12.06
CA TRP A 160 14.44 4.18 11.08
C TRP A 160 14.72 2.69 11.00
N TRP A 161 14.46 2.13 9.84
CA TRP A 161 14.74 0.73 9.55
C TRP A 161 16.06 0.61 8.81
N THR A 162 17.01 -0.10 9.43
CA THR A 162 18.41 -0.15 8.98
C THR A 162 18.79 -1.56 8.55
N ALA A 163 19.38 -1.69 7.36
CA ALA A 163 19.97 -2.92 6.86
C ALA A 163 21.39 -3.16 7.40
N PRO A 164 21.93 -4.39 7.30
CA PRO A 164 23.27 -4.70 7.78
C PRO A 164 24.42 -3.90 7.16
N ASP A 165 24.23 -3.37 5.94
CA ASP A 165 25.19 -2.50 5.25
C ASP A 165 25.13 -1.03 5.70
N GLY A 166 24.22 -0.69 6.61
CA GLY A 166 23.97 0.67 7.08
C GLY A 166 22.96 1.46 6.26
N SER A 167 22.42 0.92 5.16
CA SER A 167 21.33 1.54 4.42
C SER A 167 20.09 1.70 5.28
N THR A 168 19.44 2.87 5.24
CA THR A 168 18.26 3.16 6.05
C THR A 168 17.10 3.68 5.23
N VAL A 169 15.89 3.32 5.62
CA VAL A 169 14.63 3.92 5.17
C VAL A 169 13.81 4.37 6.38
N ARG A 170 12.98 5.39 6.21
CA ARG A 170 12.00 5.73 7.22
C ARG A 170 10.77 4.84 7.03
N ALA A 171 10.47 4.01 8.00
CA ALA A 171 9.31 3.13 7.98
C ALA A 171 8.16 3.69 8.80
N GLU A 172 6.94 3.54 8.28
CA GLU A 172 5.69 3.72 9.02
C GLU A 172 5.12 2.35 9.36
N TYR A 173 4.91 2.12 10.65
CA TYR A 173 4.35 0.90 11.19
C TYR A 173 2.84 1.03 11.36
N LEU A 174 2.10 0.06 10.86
CA LEU A 174 0.65 -0.07 11.00
C LEU A 174 0.33 -1.11 12.10
N PRO A 175 0.31 -0.76 13.39
CA PRO A 175 0.18 -1.74 14.48
C PRO A 175 -1.08 -2.62 14.40
N VAL A 176 -2.15 -2.07 13.84
CA VAL A 176 -3.46 -2.75 13.68
C VAL A 176 -3.67 -3.25 12.24
N GLY A 177 -2.64 -3.12 11.38
CA GLY A 177 -2.65 -3.58 9.99
C GLY A 177 -3.22 -2.57 8.99
N TYR A 178 -3.24 -2.99 7.72
CA TYR A 178 -3.66 -2.17 6.59
C TYR A 178 -5.19 -1.96 6.49
N GLY A 179 -5.99 -2.57 7.36
CA GLY A 179 -7.43 -2.33 7.47
C GLY A 179 -7.80 -1.38 8.63
N ASN A 180 -6.84 -0.70 9.22
CA ASN A 180 -7.03 0.11 10.43
C ASN A 180 -7.98 1.29 10.24
N GLY A 181 -8.15 1.77 9.01
CA GLY A 181 -9.08 2.83 8.62
C GLY A 181 -10.40 2.33 8.03
N ALA A 182 -10.62 1.02 7.88
CA ALA A 182 -11.82 0.48 7.24
C ALA A 182 -13.13 0.97 7.89
N ALA A 183 -14.18 1.17 7.08
CA ALA A 183 -15.49 1.64 7.51
C ALA A 183 -15.45 2.98 8.28
N VAL A 184 -14.86 4.00 7.65
CA VAL A 184 -14.89 5.38 8.18
C VAL A 184 -16.34 5.83 8.41
N PRO A 185 -16.71 6.31 9.62
CA PRO A 185 -18.06 6.77 9.90
C PRO A 185 -18.43 8.03 9.10
N ASP A 186 -19.66 8.11 8.61
CA ASP A 186 -20.20 9.30 7.94
C ASP A 186 -20.52 10.45 8.92
N ASP A 187 -20.80 10.13 10.19
CA ASP A 187 -21.07 11.12 11.22
C ASP A 187 -19.79 11.67 11.84
N ALA A 188 -19.62 12.98 11.83
CA ALA A 188 -18.42 13.66 12.35
C ALA A 188 -18.13 13.35 13.84
N LYS A 189 -19.18 13.18 14.67
CA LYS A 189 -18.99 12.85 16.09
C LYS A 189 -18.53 11.40 16.26
N ALA A 190 -19.07 10.50 15.45
CA ALA A 190 -18.63 9.10 15.44
C ALA A 190 -17.20 8.98 14.93
N LEU A 191 -16.85 9.72 13.87
CA LEU A 191 -15.49 9.80 13.35
C LEU A 191 -14.51 10.30 14.41
N LEU A 192 -14.83 11.40 15.08
CA LEU A 192 -13.97 11.92 16.15
C LEU A 192 -13.77 10.92 17.30
N ARG A 193 -14.86 10.26 17.74
CA ARG A 193 -14.76 9.21 18.77
C ARG A 193 -13.84 8.06 18.34
N ARG A 194 -13.92 7.65 17.06
CA ARG A 194 -13.06 6.59 16.51
C ARG A 194 -11.60 7.01 16.47
N ILE A 195 -11.30 8.23 16.02
CA ILE A 195 -9.95 8.79 16.05
C ILE A 195 -9.39 8.76 17.47
N GLN A 196 -10.14 9.29 18.43
CA GLN A 196 -9.73 9.31 19.84
C GLN A 196 -9.58 7.92 20.45
N ALA A 197 -10.38 6.93 20.03
CA ALA A 197 -10.25 5.55 20.48
C ALA A 197 -8.94 4.94 19.95
N HIS A 198 -8.65 5.13 18.68
CA HIS A 198 -7.42 4.62 18.06
C HIS A 198 -6.16 5.32 18.61
N GLU A 199 -6.21 6.63 18.86
CA GLU A 199 -5.13 7.34 19.54
C GLU A 199 -4.85 6.78 20.95
N ARG A 200 -5.89 6.44 21.71
CA ARG A 200 -5.73 5.81 23.04
C ARG A 200 -5.18 4.39 22.94
N GLU A 201 -5.62 3.62 21.96
CA GLU A 201 -5.13 2.26 21.71
C GLU A 201 -3.64 2.25 21.40
N LEU A 202 -3.19 3.15 20.53
CA LEU A 202 -1.78 3.27 20.16
C LEU A 202 -0.92 3.89 21.28
N GLY A 203 -1.51 4.77 22.08
CA GLY A 203 -0.85 5.38 23.25
C GLY A 203 0.49 6.01 22.89
N GLU A 204 1.55 5.56 23.53
CA GLU A 204 2.92 6.07 23.34
C GLU A 204 3.56 5.65 22.01
N LEU A 205 3.05 4.60 21.34
CA LEU A 205 3.52 4.22 20.03
C LEU A 205 3.33 5.33 18.99
N LEU A 206 2.26 6.13 19.13
CA LEU A 206 1.90 7.15 18.17
C LEU A 206 2.86 8.33 18.24
N LEU A 207 3.64 8.57 17.17
CA LEU A 207 4.60 9.65 17.13
C LEU A 207 3.92 10.99 16.76
N ASP A 208 3.51 11.18 15.51
CA ASP A 208 3.05 12.48 14.98
C ASP A 208 1.59 12.51 14.58
N GLY A 209 1.09 11.44 13.99
CA GLY A 209 -0.25 11.34 13.44
C GLY A 209 -0.65 9.90 13.15
N LEU A 210 -1.92 9.74 12.76
CA LEU A 210 -2.48 8.46 12.38
C LEU A 210 -2.41 8.32 10.85
N LEU A 211 -1.92 7.17 10.39
CA LEU A 211 -2.11 6.71 9.03
C LEU A 211 -3.25 5.67 9.03
N TRP A 212 -4.35 6.02 8.39
CA TRP A 212 -5.48 5.13 8.18
C TRP A 212 -5.53 4.63 6.76
N MET A 213 -5.47 3.32 6.63
CA MET A 213 -5.68 2.59 5.38
C MET A 213 -7.15 2.16 5.33
N ASN A 214 -7.95 2.74 4.41
CA ASN A 214 -9.41 2.59 4.33
C ASN A 214 -9.85 1.94 3.03
#